data_0d39399495ecdc05531893f531c7bfb2
#
_entry.id   0d39399495ecdc05531893f531c7bfb2
#
_cell.length_a   1.000
_cell.length_b   1.000
_cell.length_c   1.000
_cell.angle_alpha   90.00
_cell.angle_beta   90.00
_cell.angle_gamma   90.00
#
_symmetry.space_group_name_H-M   'P 1'
#
loop_
_entity.id
_entity.type
_entity.pdbx_description
1 polymer ?
#
loop_
_entity_poly.entity_id
_entity_poly.type
_entity_poly.pdbx_seq_one_letter_code
_entity_poly.pdbx_strand_id
1 'polypeptide(L)'
;EIAGKYNSYIPMIDGKEISKAEIGKILQNQKDITIREKAYNARVKGGDLIADDMVKFIKMRNEFAKTKGYKNFFEYSLKETYEVNAEYLQNLLNDVYNNAKNINDKLQLENKQELANEYGIHVSELRAYHYGLLLDNNPAKIVNQSLKTKEEIVEIAKKAYLNMGYDIEKMPITLDLFPRKNKNTH
;
A
#
# COMPACT_ATOMS: atom_id res chain seq x y z
N GLU A 1 4.09 -19.79 3.47
CA GLU A 1 3.86 -20.33 2.12
C GLU A 1 3.10 -19.34 1.24
N ILE A 2 1.90 -18.83 1.62
CA ILE A 2 1.10 -17.88 0.83
C ILE A 2 1.88 -16.60 0.53
N ALA A 3 2.50 -15.99 1.55
CA ALA A 3 3.32 -14.79 1.36
C ALA A 3 4.50 -15.04 0.40
N GLY A 4 5.12 -16.22 0.45
CA GLY A 4 6.18 -16.60 -0.49
C GLY A 4 5.69 -16.64 -1.94
N LYS A 5 4.54 -17.26 -2.19
CA LYS A 5 3.90 -17.27 -3.53
C LYS A 5 3.64 -15.87 -4.05
N TYR A 6 3.04 -15.01 -3.22
CA TYR A 6 2.76 -13.62 -3.60
C TYR A 6 4.03 -12.81 -3.85
N ASN A 7 5.04 -12.99 -3.01
CA ASN A 7 6.30 -12.24 -3.13
C ASN A 7 7.12 -12.67 -4.35
N SER A 8 7.05 -13.95 -4.74
CA SER A 8 7.72 -14.47 -5.94
C SER A 8 7.03 -14.09 -7.25
N TYR A 9 5.80 -13.56 -7.19
CA TYR A 9 5.10 -13.10 -8.39
C TYR A 9 5.85 -11.94 -9.06
N ILE A 10 6.17 -12.13 -10.35
CA ILE A 10 6.77 -11.12 -11.20
C ILE A 10 5.68 -10.65 -12.17
N PRO A 11 5.22 -9.38 -12.07
CA PRO A 11 4.25 -8.83 -12.99
C PRO A 11 4.79 -8.76 -14.43
N MET A 12 3.88 -8.87 -15.41
CA MET A 12 4.24 -8.75 -16.83
C MET A 12 3.35 -7.72 -17.51
N ILE A 13 3.97 -6.87 -18.35
CA ILE A 13 3.28 -5.94 -19.25
C ILE A 13 3.77 -6.20 -20.67
N ASP A 14 2.84 -6.46 -21.58
CA ASP A 14 3.11 -6.73 -22.99
C ASP A 14 4.21 -7.80 -23.21
N GLY A 15 4.16 -8.87 -22.41
CA GLY A 15 5.11 -10.00 -22.48
C GLY A 15 6.48 -9.74 -21.83
N LYS A 16 6.70 -8.58 -21.19
CA LYS A 16 7.94 -8.26 -20.49
C LYS A 16 7.75 -8.23 -19.00
N GLU A 17 8.72 -8.82 -18.27
CA GLU A 17 8.78 -8.72 -16.81
C GLU A 17 8.99 -7.26 -16.37
N ILE A 18 8.26 -6.85 -15.34
CA ILE A 18 8.38 -5.53 -14.73
C ILE A 18 8.44 -5.69 -13.20
N SER A 19 9.24 -4.88 -12.53
CA SER A 19 9.31 -4.93 -11.08
C SER A 19 8.08 -4.30 -10.43
N LYS A 20 7.71 -4.78 -9.23
CA LYS A 20 6.62 -4.18 -8.44
C LYS A 20 6.89 -2.69 -8.12
N ALA A 21 8.16 -2.32 -7.97
CA ALA A 21 8.57 -0.94 -7.75
C ALA A 21 8.34 -0.05 -8.98
N GLU A 22 8.62 -0.55 -10.19
CA GLU A 22 8.34 0.17 -11.44
C GLU A 22 6.85 0.34 -11.66
N ILE A 23 6.04 -0.69 -11.38
CA ILE A 23 4.57 -0.54 -11.39
C ILE A 23 4.12 0.57 -10.45
N GLY A 24 4.68 0.61 -9.23
CA GLY A 24 4.39 1.69 -8.28
C GLY A 24 4.70 3.07 -8.86
N LYS A 25 5.87 3.23 -9.50
CA LYS A 25 6.25 4.49 -10.16
C LYS A 25 5.32 4.85 -11.31
N ILE A 26 4.91 3.89 -12.13
CA ILE A 26 3.92 4.12 -13.20
C ILE A 26 2.62 4.63 -12.59
N LEU A 27 2.08 3.96 -11.59
CA LEU A 27 0.81 4.36 -10.97
C LEU A 27 0.88 5.71 -10.22
N GLN A 28 2.07 6.16 -9.82
CA GLN A 28 2.26 7.46 -9.17
C GLN A 28 2.48 8.62 -10.14
N ASN A 29 3.12 8.37 -11.29
CA ASN A 29 3.65 9.45 -12.11
C ASN A 29 3.14 9.45 -13.57
N GLN A 30 2.63 8.31 -14.06
CA GLN A 30 2.17 8.20 -15.45
C GLN A 30 0.75 8.74 -15.59
N LYS A 31 0.53 9.63 -16.57
CA LYS A 31 -0.80 10.17 -16.88
C LYS A 31 -1.55 9.37 -17.96
N ASP A 32 -0.84 8.64 -18.82
CA ASP A 32 -1.45 7.79 -19.84
C ASP A 32 -2.28 6.67 -19.21
N ILE A 33 -3.59 6.72 -19.43
CA ILE A 33 -4.58 5.79 -18.85
C ILE A 33 -4.31 4.35 -19.30
N THR A 34 -3.95 4.14 -20.56
CA THR A 34 -3.69 2.79 -21.10
C THR A 34 -2.49 2.14 -20.42
N ILE A 35 -1.42 2.91 -20.20
CA ILE A 35 -0.23 2.42 -19.50
C ILE A 35 -0.55 2.13 -18.04
N ARG A 36 -1.35 3.00 -17.38
CA ARG A 36 -1.78 2.81 -16.00
C ARG A 36 -2.65 1.57 -15.84
N GLU A 37 -3.60 1.38 -16.74
CA GLU A 37 -4.48 0.20 -16.73
C GLU A 37 -3.69 -1.10 -16.85
N LYS A 38 -2.74 -1.17 -17.78
CA LYS A 38 -1.84 -2.32 -17.93
C LYS A 38 -1.03 -2.57 -16.64
N ALA A 39 -0.47 -1.54 -16.05
CA ALA A 39 0.30 -1.63 -14.82
C ALA A 39 -0.55 -2.09 -13.64
N TYR A 40 -1.75 -1.54 -13.50
CA TYR A 40 -2.71 -1.94 -12.47
C TYR A 40 -3.12 -3.42 -12.63
N ASN A 41 -3.51 -3.82 -13.82
CA ASN A 41 -3.91 -5.19 -14.12
C ASN A 41 -2.77 -6.19 -13.90
N ALA A 42 -1.55 -5.82 -14.29
CA ALA A 42 -0.36 -6.63 -14.00
C ALA A 42 -0.13 -6.78 -12.48
N ARG A 43 -0.36 -5.73 -11.70
CA ARG A 43 -0.23 -5.77 -10.24
C ARG A 43 -1.25 -6.69 -9.57
N VAL A 44 -2.54 -6.59 -9.97
CA VAL A 44 -3.62 -7.33 -9.28
C VAL A 44 -3.62 -8.82 -9.59
N LYS A 45 -3.07 -9.25 -10.73
CA LYS A 45 -2.91 -10.67 -11.08
C LYS A 45 -2.11 -11.48 -10.05
N GLY A 46 -1.23 -10.85 -9.30
CA GLY A 46 -0.55 -11.51 -8.18
C GLY A 46 -1.49 -12.03 -7.11
N GLY A 47 -2.66 -11.39 -6.94
CA GLY A 47 -3.71 -11.84 -6.02
C GLY A 47 -4.36 -13.16 -6.45
N ASP A 48 -4.52 -13.37 -7.75
CA ASP A 48 -5.16 -14.57 -8.31
C ASP A 48 -4.38 -15.84 -7.93
N LEU A 49 -3.05 -15.74 -7.83
CA LEU A 49 -2.17 -16.86 -7.48
C LEU A 49 -2.40 -17.37 -6.05
N ILE A 50 -2.92 -16.55 -5.17
CA ILE A 50 -3.08 -16.88 -3.76
C ILE A 50 -4.52 -16.90 -3.29
N ALA A 51 -5.48 -16.56 -4.15
CA ALA A 51 -6.88 -16.39 -3.77
C ALA A 51 -7.46 -17.63 -3.07
N ASP A 52 -7.30 -18.81 -3.68
CA ASP A 52 -7.79 -20.07 -3.12
C ASP A 52 -7.09 -20.45 -1.81
N ASP A 53 -5.79 -20.23 -1.72
CA ASP A 53 -5.01 -20.49 -0.51
C ASP A 53 -5.43 -19.53 0.61
N MET A 54 -5.72 -18.27 0.30
CA MET A 54 -6.26 -17.31 1.27
C MET A 54 -7.63 -17.72 1.79
N VAL A 55 -8.53 -18.18 0.90
CA VAL A 55 -9.86 -18.68 1.33
C VAL A 55 -9.71 -19.89 2.26
N LYS A 56 -8.85 -20.85 1.91
CA LYS A 56 -8.56 -22.01 2.78
C LYS A 56 -8.00 -21.57 4.13
N PHE A 57 -7.04 -20.65 4.11
CA PHE A 57 -6.42 -20.13 5.33
C PHE A 57 -7.44 -19.43 6.25
N ILE A 58 -8.33 -18.61 5.69
CA ILE A 58 -9.40 -17.94 6.46
C ILE A 58 -10.35 -18.99 7.09
N LYS A 59 -10.74 -20.03 6.33
CA LYS A 59 -11.57 -21.11 6.84
C LYS A 59 -10.90 -21.84 8.00
N MET A 60 -9.63 -22.23 7.84
CA MET A 60 -8.86 -22.90 8.91
C MET A 60 -8.78 -22.04 10.18
N ARG A 61 -8.53 -20.75 10.05
CA ARG A 61 -8.49 -19.81 11.20
C ARG A 61 -9.84 -19.74 11.90
N ASN A 62 -10.93 -19.67 11.15
CA ASN A 62 -12.28 -19.62 11.72
C ASN A 62 -12.64 -20.95 12.40
N GLU A 63 -12.29 -22.10 11.82
CA GLU A 63 -12.50 -23.40 12.48
C GLU A 63 -11.70 -23.49 13.80
N PHE A 64 -10.44 -23.07 13.80
CA PHE A 64 -9.65 -22.99 15.02
C PHE A 64 -10.32 -22.11 16.08
N ALA A 65 -10.79 -20.92 15.72
CA ALA A 65 -11.47 -20.02 16.66
C ALA A 65 -12.73 -20.66 17.27
N LYS A 66 -13.51 -21.39 16.47
CA LYS A 66 -14.68 -22.14 16.94
C LYS A 66 -14.32 -23.19 17.98
N THR A 67 -13.17 -23.89 17.86
CA THR A 67 -12.71 -24.85 18.89
C THR A 67 -12.39 -24.17 20.24
N LYS A 68 -12.15 -22.86 20.21
CA LYS A 68 -11.90 -22.01 21.38
C LYS A 68 -13.15 -21.30 21.91
N GLY A 69 -14.33 -21.58 21.32
CA GLY A 69 -15.61 -20.99 21.75
C GLY A 69 -15.94 -19.63 21.14
N TYR A 70 -15.18 -19.17 20.13
CA TYR A 70 -15.42 -17.92 19.44
C TYR A 70 -16.18 -18.14 18.13
N LYS A 71 -16.94 -17.13 17.65
CA LYS A 71 -17.69 -17.24 16.39
C LYS A 71 -16.75 -17.29 15.16
N ASN A 72 -15.65 -16.57 15.24
CA ASN A 72 -14.68 -16.45 14.16
C ASN A 72 -13.30 -16.03 14.69
N PHE A 73 -12.29 -16.07 13.81
CA PHE A 73 -10.93 -15.74 14.20
C PHE A 73 -10.74 -14.25 14.54
N PHE A 74 -11.57 -13.35 14.02
CA PHE A 74 -11.50 -11.92 14.37
C PHE A 74 -11.84 -11.72 15.86
N GLU A 75 -12.94 -12.28 16.36
CA GLU A 75 -13.31 -12.21 17.77
C GLU A 75 -12.26 -12.85 18.68
N TYR A 76 -11.77 -14.04 18.26
CA TYR A 76 -10.69 -14.73 18.97
C TYR A 76 -9.43 -13.84 19.08
N SER A 77 -8.97 -13.30 17.98
CA SER A 77 -7.75 -12.48 17.94
C SER A 77 -7.90 -11.19 18.75
N LEU A 78 -9.04 -10.52 18.66
CA LEU A 78 -9.30 -9.31 19.45
C LEU A 78 -9.25 -9.61 20.95
N LYS A 79 -9.88 -10.70 21.37
CA LYS A 79 -9.94 -11.03 22.80
C LYS A 79 -8.61 -11.55 23.33
N GLU A 80 -7.98 -12.49 22.63
CA GLU A 80 -6.81 -13.20 23.13
C GLU A 80 -5.49 -12.42 22.91
N THR A 81 -5.44 -11.57 21.86
CA THR A 81 -4.21 -10.83 21.53
C THR A 81 -4.24 -9.40 22.04
N TYR A 82 -5.41 -8.76 21.98
CA TYR A 82 -5.54 -7.33 22.27
C TYR A 82 -6.42 -7.04 23.51
N GLU A 83 -7.03 -8.07 24.10
CA GLU A 83 -7.95 -7.94 25.25
C GLU A 83 -9.17 -7.03 24.96
N VAL A 84 -9.51 -6.82 23.69
CA VAL A 84 -10.58 -5.94 23.24
C VAL A 84 -11.83 -6.74 22.91
N ASN A 85 -12.99 -6.23 23.31
CA ASN A 85 -14.28 -6.78 22.93
C ASN A 85 -14.65 -6.32 21.51
N ALA A 86 -15.10 -7.28 20.66
CA ALA A 86 -15.45 -7.00 19.27
C ALA A 86 -16.63 -6.02 19.12
N GLU A 87 -17.63 -6.12 19.99
CA GLU A 87 -18.79 -5.22 20.00
C GLU A 87 -18.36 -3.79 20.39
N TYR A 88 -17.53 -3.66 21.42
CA TYR A 88 -16.97 -2.36 21.79
C TYR A 88 -16.21 -1.70 20.63
N LEU A 89 -15.34 -2.47 19.98
CA LEU A 89 -14.60 -1.95 18.83
C LEU A 89 -15.52 -1.54 17.68
N GLN A 90 -16.55 -2.35 17.39
CA GLN A 90 -17.53 -2.04 16.34
C GLN A 90 -18.30 -0.75 16.65
N ASN A 91 -18.73 -0.57 17.89
CA ASN A 91 -19.44 0.64 18.32
C ASN A 91 -18.51 1.87 18.21
N LEU A 92 -17.27 1.77 18.66
CA LEU A 92 -16.29 2.83 18.53
C LEU A 92 -16.04 3.23 17.05
N LEU A 93 -15.89 2.25 16.17
CA LEU A 93 -15.70 2.49 14.73
C LEU A 93 -16.96 3.12 14.10
N ASN A 94 -18.16 2.69 14.50
CA ASN A 94 -19.41 3.28 14.06
C ASN A 94 -19.52 4.75 14.50
N ASP A 95 -19.16 5.05 15.74
CA ASP A 95 -19.17 6.43 16.26
C ASP A 95 -18.19 7.33 15.48
N VAL A 96 -16.95 6.84 15.25
CA VAL A 96 -15.97 7.55 14.43
C VAL A 96 -16.51 7.77 13.00
N TYR A 97 -17.07 6.72 12.39
CA TYR A 97 -17.63 6.80 11.04
C TYR A 97 -18.77 7.84 10.99
N ASN A 98 -19.74 7.78 11.91
CA ASN A 98 -20.89 8.68 11.92
C ASN A 98 -20.47 10.13 12.13
N ASN A 99 -19.49 10.38 13.00
CA ASN A 99 -18.98 11.73 13.26
C ASN A 99 -18.13 12.29 12.10
N ALA A 100 -17.37 11.43 11.40
CA ALA A 100 -16.50 11.87 10.32
C ALA A 100 -17.15 11.82 8.91
N LYS A 101 -18.26 11.08 8.75
CA LYS A 101 -18.86 10.75 7.45
C LYS A 101 -19.04 11.95 6.55
N ASN A 102 -19.72 12.99 7.04
CA ASN A 102 -20.08 14.15 6.22
C ASN A 102 -18.83 14.92 5.71
N ILE A 103 -17.82 15.05 6.58
CA ILE A 103 -16.56 15.71 6.21
C ILE A 103 -15.80 14.83 5.23
N ASN A 104 -15.73 13.53 5.51
CA ASN A 104 -15.04 12.58 4.64
C ASN A 104 -15.70 12.49 3.26
N ASP A 105 -17.02 12.39 3.19
CA ASP A 105 -17.75 12.31 1.91
C ASP A 105 -17.49 13.55 1.04
N LYS A 106 -17.45 14.75 1.66
CA LYS A 106 -17.11 15.99 0.96
C LYS A 106 -15.68 15.95 0.42
N LEU A 107 -14.70 15.63 1.26
CA LEU A 107 -13.30 15.52 0.85
C LEU A 107 -13.08 14.47 -0.23
N GLN A 108 -13.75 13.32 -0.12
CA GLN A 108 -13.69 12.27 -1.13
C GLN A 108 -14.27 12.73 -2.47
N LEU A 109 -15.35 13.49 -2.46
CA LEU A 109 -15.93 14.03 -3.68
C LEU A 109 -15.00 15.06 -4.32
N GLU A 110 -14.43 15.97 -3.54
CA GLU A 110 -13.47 16.97 -4.01
C GLU A 110 -12.24 16.30 -4.63
N ASN A 111 -11.65 15.31 -3.94
CA ASN A 111 -10.50 14.55 -4.44
C ASN A 111 -10.84 13.78 -5.75
N LYS A 112 -12.03 13.19 -5.84
CA LYS A 112 -12.47 12.52 -7.06
C LYS A 112 -12.66 13.49 -8.21
N GLN A 113 -13.22 14.67 -7.94
CA GLN A 113 -13.42 15.71 -8.95
C GLN A 113 -12.06 16.23 -9.46
N GLU A 114 -11.12 16.49 -8.57
CA GLU A 114 -9.77 16.93 -8.94
C GLU A 114 -9.07 15.86 -9.82
N LEU A 115 -9.15 14.58 -9.41
CA LEU A 115 -8.59 13.48 -10.17
C LEU A 115 -9.26 13.32 -11.56
N ALA A 116 -10.58 13.42 -11.62
CA ALA A 116 -11.32 13.33 -12.88
C ALA A 116 -10.96 14.49 -13.83
N ASN A 117 -10.81 15.70 -13.31
CA ASN A 117 -10.35 16.87 -14.07
C ASN A 117 -8.95 16.67 -14.64
N GLU A 118 -8.03 16.07 -13.86
CA GLU A 118 -6.66 15.78 -14.32
C GLU A 118 -6.64 14.85 -15.55
N TYR A 119 -7.62 13.92 -15.65
CA TYR A 119 -7.77 13.01 -16.79
C TYR A 119 -8.72 13.53 -17.87
N GLY A 120 -9.40 14.64 -17.66
CA GLY A 120 -10.40 15.17 -18.59
C GLY A 120 -11.63 14.27 -18.76
N ILE A 121 -12.03 13.55 -17.69
CA ILE A 121 -13.16 12.61 -17.69
C ILE A 121 -14.20 13.00 -16.63
N HIS A 122 -15.40 12.41 -16.71
CA HIS A 122 -16.39 12.55 -15.66
C HIS A 122 -16.07 11.69 -14.44
N VAL A 123 -16.47 12.12 -13.25
CA VAL A 123 -16.20 11.39 -11.98
C VAL A 123 -16.69 9.93 -12.02
N SER A 124 -17.82 9.67 -12.69
CA SER A 124 -18.38 8.30 -12.84
C SER A 124 -17.52 7.36 -13.69
N GLU A 125 -16.58 7.91 -14.48
CA GLU A 125 -15.66 7.15 -15.33
C GLU A 125 -14.36 6.77 -14.60
N LEU A 126 -14.14 7.28 -13.40
CA LEU A 126 -12.99 6.89 -12.59
C LEU A 126 -12.99 5.37 -12.32
N ARG A 127 -11.84 4.75 -12.51
CA ARG A 127 -11.56 3.34 -12.26
C ARG A 127 -10.38 3.22 -11.31
N ALA A 128 -10.18 2.04 -10.76
CA ALA A 128 -9.12 1.79 -9.78
C ALA A 128 -7.72 2.22 -10.27
N TYR A 129 -7.44 2.09 -11.55
CA TYR A 129 -6.16 2.48 -12.14
C TYR A 129 -5.96 4.01 -12.30
N HIS A 130 -6.99 4.83 -12.11
CA HIS A 130 -6.83 6.29 -12.08
C HIS A 130 -6.27 6.79 -10.75
N TYR A 131 -6.55 6.07 -9.66
CA TYR A 131 -6.10 6.46 -8.32
C TYR A 131 -4.59 6.24 -8.13
N GLY A 132 -4.02 6.95 -7.14
CA GLY A 132 -2.60 6.86 -6.80
C GLY A 132 -1.70 7.76 -7.65
N LEU A 133 -2.25 8.53 -8.60
CA LEU A 133 -1.50 9.59 -9.28
C LEU A 133 -1.13 10.67 -8.28
N LEU A 134 0.15 11.04 -8.24
CA LEU A 134 0.60 12.19 -7.46
C LEU A 134 0.31 13.47 -8.26
N LEU A 135 -0.71 14.20 -7.87
CA LEU A 135 -1.05 15.49 -8.44
C LEU A 135 0.03 16.54 -8.13
N ASP A 136 0.11 17.59 -8.93
CA ASP A 136 1.18 18.59 -8.82
C ASP A 136 1.18 19.34 -7.49
N ASN A 137 0.01 19.53 -6.87
CA ASN A 137 -0.17 20.12 -5.55
C ASN A 137 0.08 19.14 -4.38
N ASN A 138 0.37 17.85 -4.65
CA ASN A 138 0.60 16.88 -3.61
C ASN A 138 1.91 17.16 -2.86
N PRO A 139 1.89 17.35 -1.52
CA PRO A 139 3.11 17.63 -0.75
C PRO A 139 4.21 16.59 -0.94
N ALA A 140 3.85 15.31 -1.09
CA ALA A 140 4.84 14.25 -1.35
C ALA A 140 5.55 14.44 -2.70
N LYS A 141 4.84 14.93 -3.74
CA LYS A 141 5.46 15.22 -5.03
C LYS A 141 6.43 16.39 -4.92
N ILE A 142 6.04 17.45 -4.20
CA ILE A 142 6.88 18.63 -3.97
C ILE A 142 8.17 18.22 -3.24
N VAL A 143 8.05 17.44 -2.16
CA VAL A 143 9.20 16.95 -1.40
C VAL A 143 10.09 16.06 -2.27
N ASN A 144 9.51 15.11 -3.02
CA ASN A 144 10.28 14.22 -3.89
C ASN A 144 11.02 14.96 -4.99
N GLN A 145 10.49 16.08 -5.50
CA GLN A 145 11.17 16.93 -6.48
C GLN A 145 12.37 17.69 -5.91
N SER A 146 12.41 17.92 -4.60
CA SER A 146 13.52 18.57 -3.90
C SER A 146 14.71 17.62 -3.66
N LEU A 147 14.50 16.31 -3.71
CA LEU A 147 15.53 15.28 -3.52
C LEU A 147 16.09 14.85 -4.89
N LYS A 148 17.29 15.29 -5.24
CA LYS A 148 17.84 15.15 -6.59
C LYS A 148 18.49 13.81 -6.85
N THR A 149 19.27 13.28 -5.90
CA THR A 149 20.04 12.05 -6.07
C THR A 149 19.93 11.12 -4.87
N LYS A 150 20.27 9.83 -5.09
CA LYS A 150 20.31 8.83 -4.01
C LYS A 150 21.41 9.17 -2.99
N GLU A 151 22.52 9.71 -3.48
CA GLU A 151 23.66 10.14 -2.68
C GLU A 151 23.25 11.27 -1.74
N GLU A 152 22.48 12.25 -2.22
CA GLU A 152 21.93 13.32 -1.37
C GLU A 152 21.01 12.77 -0.27
N ILE A 153 20.17 11.77 -0.56
CA ILE A 153 19.31 11.12 0.42
C ILE A 153 20.15 10.43 1.52
N VAL A 154 21.21 9.74 1.11
CA VAL A 154 22.15 9.08 2.05
C VAL A 154 22.83 10.09 2.94
N GLU A 155 23.33 11.20 2.38
CA GLU A 155 23.99 12.25 3.16
C GLU A 155 23.03 12.93 4.14
N ILE A 156 21.79 13.19 3.74
CA ILE A 156 20.75 13.71 4.64
C ILE A 156 20.49 12.71 5.80
N ALA A 157 20.38 11.42 5.49
CA ALA A 157 20.18 10.39 6.49
C ALA A 157 21.36 10.30 7.47
N LYS A 158 22.60 10.27 6.95
CA LYS A 158 23.82 10.28 7.79
C LYS A 158 23.84 11.48 8.74
N LYS A 159 23.56 12.67 8.22
CA LYS A 159 23.52 13.90 9.03
C LYS A 159 22.41 13.85 10.07
N ALA A 160 21.24 13.33 9.75
CA ALA A 160 20.14 13.19 10.68
C ALA A 160 20.51 12.23 11.84
N TYR A 161 21.09 11.07 11.53
CA TYR A 161 21.55 10.12 12.54
C TYR A 161 22.67 10.68 13.39
N LEU A 162 23.63 11.38 12.79
CA LEU A 162 24.72 12.03 13.53
C LEU A 162 24.19 13.09 14.51
N ASN A 163 23.19 13.87 14.11
CA ASN A 163 22.53 14.85 14.99
C ASN A 163 21.77 14.20 16.17
N MET A 164 21.33 12.95 15.99
CA MET A 164 20.76 12.14 17.08
C MET A 164 21.81 11.44 17.96
N GLY A 165 23.10 11.63 17.69
CA GLY A 165 24.21 11.01 18.41
C GLY A 165 24.68 9.66 17.83
N TYR A 166 24.18 9.24 16.66
CA TYR A 166 24.54 7.99 16.00
C TYR A 166 25.43 8.24 14.78
N ASP A 167 26.71 7.88 14.87
CA ASP A 167 27.63 7.92 13.74
C ASP A 167 27.52 6.61 12.93
N ILE A 168 26.64 6.61 11.92
CA ILE A 168 26.38 5.41 11.12
C ILE A 168 27.56 4.98 10.25
N GLU A 169 28.54 5.84 10.00
CA GLU A 169 29.78 5.49 9.29
C GLU A 169 30.70 4.61 10.14
N LYS A 170 30.61 4.71 11.47
CA LYS A 170 31.33 3.86 12.41
C LYS A 170 30.59 2.58 12.80
N MET A 171 29.36 2.41 12.32
CA MET A 171 28.56 1.23 12.59
C MET A 171 28.76 0.16 11.50
N PRO A 172 28.65 -1.14 11.82
CA PRO A 172 28.71 -2.22 10.81
C PRO A 172 27.43 -2.30 10.00
N ILE A 173 27.10 -1.24 9.27
CA ILE A 173 25.88 -1.09 8.45
C ILE A 173 26.25 -1.13 6.98
N THR A 174 25.60 -1.98 6.22
CA THR A 174 25.69 -2.00 4.75
C THR A 174 24.43 -1.39 4.16
N LEU A 175 24.58 -0.35 3.34
CA LEU A 175 23.48 0.30 2.63
C LEU A 175 23.25 -0.41 1.29
N ASP A 176 22.09 -1.05 1.15
CA ASP A 176 21.64 -1.68 -0.11
C ASP A 176 20.50 -0.84 -0.72
N LEU A 177 20.85 0.14 -1.52
CA LEU A 177 19.96 1.19 -2.02
C LEU A 177 19.32 0.88 -3.38
N PHE A 178 19.76 -0.18 -4.05
CA PHE A 178 19.30 -0.46 -5.41
C PHE A 178 18.24 -1.57 -5.44
N PRO A 179 17.16 -1.41 -6.25
CA PRO A 179 16.21 -2.49 -6.48
C PRO A 179 16.92 -3.63 -7.24
N ARG A 180 16.66 -4.87 -6.82
CA ARG A 180 17.10 -6.07 -7.52
C ARG A 180 16.07 -7.18 -7.37
N LYS A 181 16.20 -8.21 -8.20
CA LYS A 181 15.32 -9.40 -8.14
C LYS A 181 15.32 -9.97 -6.72
N ASN A 182 14.14 -10.30 -6.22
CA ASN A 182 13.90 -10.86 -4.89
C ASN A 182 14.24 -9.94 -3.69
N LYS A 183 14.43 -8.65 -3.91
CA LYS A 183 14.57 -7.68 -2.84
C LYS A 183 13.24 -7.02 -2.54
N ASN A 184 12.79 -7.15 -1.29
CA ASN A 184 11.69 -6.33 -0.76
C ASN A 184 12.27 -5.02 -0.22
N THR A 185 11.58 -3.91 -0.49
CA THR A 185 11.84 -2.63 0.18
C THR A 185 11.15 -2.64 1.53
N HIS A 186 11.92 -2.42 2.56
CA HIS A 186 11.42 -2.16 3.91
C HIS A 186 11.76 -0.73 4.29
#